data_bd1883b3ec85de0e95c02e30a3fd0307
#
_entry.id   bd1883b3ec85de0e95c02e30a3fd0307
#
_cell.length_a   1.000
_cell.length_b   1.000
_cell.length_c   1.000
_cell.angle_alpha   90.00
_cell.angle_beta   90.00
_cell.angle_gamma   90.00
#
_symmetry.space_group_name_H-M   'P 1'
#
loop_
_entity.id
_entity.type
_entity.pdbx_description
1 polymer ?
#
loop_
_entity_poly.entity_id
_entity_poly.type
_entity_poly.pdbx_seq_one_letter_code
_entity_poly.pdbx_strand_id
1 'polypeptide(L)'
;MYKIKDVETRIKNDGVDLGDIGCRFYTEDENTASIRIGINDKQGRIDLKAHGLTPRLHLFMEDGSIFKNEPLIIDDVVKGFLTYKIPKKVIKHAGYVRCKLFLEKEEQKIHVANFSFNIIDSGIESAVAKEIDVKLVDDAITRILKDNATDLL
;
A
#
# COMPACT_ATOMS: atom_id res chain seq x y z
N MET A 1 -4.57 -16.06 12.00
CA MET A 1 -3.26 -16.33 11.39
C MET A 1 -3.09 -15.47 10.15
N TYR A 2 -2.07 -14.68 10.13
CA TYR A 2 -1.80 -13.78 9.01
C TYR A 2 -1.00 -14.49 7.95
N LYS A 3 -1.50 -14.51 6.74
CA LYS A 3 -0.68 -14.95 5.61
C LYS A 3 0.11 -13.76 5.09
N ILE A 4 1.41 -13.83 5.25
CA ILE A 4 2.31 -12.88 4.62
C ILE A 4 2.49 -13.34 3.18
N LYS A 5 2.07 -12.48 2.25
CA LYS A 5 2.26 -12.77 0.84
C LYS A 5 3.47 -12.00 0.35
N ASP A 6 4.56 -12.71 0.14
CA ASP A 6 5.78 -12.14 -0.42
C ASP A 6 5.75 -12.39 -1.92
N VAL A 7 5.57 -11.33 -2.70
CA VAL A 7 5.55 -11.43 -4.15
C VAL A 7 6.68 -10.61 -4.72
N GLU A 8 7.60 -11.29 -5.38
CA GLU A 8 8.72 -10.65 -6.03
C GLU A 8 8.41 -10.50 -7.52
N THR A 9 8.18 -9.28 -7.97
CA THR A 9 7.93 -8.99 -9.38
C THR A 9 8.82 -7.87 -9.86
N ARG A 10 9.08 -7.84 -11.17
CA ARG A 10 9.81 -6.73 -11.77
C ARG A 10 8.96 -5.48 -11.73
N ILE A 11 9.57 -4.39 -11.31
CA ILE A 11 8.94 -3.09 -11.39
C ILE A 11 8.95 -2.63 -12.85
N LYS A 12 7.77 -2.39 -13.37
CA LYS A 12 7.59 -1.67 -14.62
C LYS A 12 7.39 -0.20 -14.29
N ASN A 13 7.22 0.63 -15.30
CA ASN A 13 6.91 2.05 -15.10
C ASN A 13 5.64 2.27 -14.27
N ASP A 14 4.80 1.25 -14.18
CA ASP A 14 3.52 1.28 -13.45
C ASP A 14 3.60 0.68 -12.06
N GLY A 15 4.79 0.35 -11.58
CA GLY A 15 4.97 -0.27 -10.27
C GLY A 15 4.83 -1.79 -10.31
N VAL A 16 4.83 -2.39 -9.12
CA VAL A 16 4.71 -3.83 -8.92
C VAL A 16 3.24 -4.21 -8.85
N ASP A 17 2.82 -5.19 -9.64
CA ASP A 17 1.45 -5.70 -9.58
C ASP A 17 1.41 -6.95 -8.72
N LEU A 18 0.83 -6.83 -7.54
CA LEU A 18 0.66 -7.94 -6.59
C LEU A 18 -0.64 -8.72 -6.83
N GLY A 19 -1.53 -8.21 -7.66
CA GLY A 19 -2.82 -8.81 -7.89
C GLY A 19 -3.70 -8.84 -6.66
N ASP A 20 -4.56 -9.85 -6.57
CA ASP A 20 -5.44 -10.03 -5.42
C ASP A 20 -4.61 -10.52 -4.23
N ILE A 21 -4.62 -9.76 -3.13
CA ILE A 21 -3.86 -10.12 -1.93
C ILE A 21 -4.55 -11.22 -1.10
N GLY A 22 -5.69 -11.73 -1.57
CA GLY A 22 -6.38 -12.84 -0.90
C GLY A 22 -7.03 -12.44 0.41
N CYS A 23 -7.39 -11.18 0.54
CA CYS A 23 -7.99 -10.67 1.76
C CYS A 23 -9.46 -10.34 1.52
N ARG A 24 -10.29 -10.68 2.51
CA ARG A 24 -11.71 -10.34 2.53
C ARG A 24 -12.00 -9.58 3.80
N PHE A 25 -12.43 -8.35 3.64
CA PHE A 25 -12.98 -7.57 4.74
C PHE A 25 -14.50 -7.56 4.62
N TYR A 26 -15.16 -7.27 5.71
CA TYR A 26 -16.63 -7.24 5.74
C TYR A 26 -17.09 -5.82 6.00
N THR A 27 -18.22 -5.44 5.43
CA THR A 27 -18.76 -4.09 5.62
C THR A 27 -18.98 -3.73 7.08
N GLU A 28 -19.09 -4.75 7.96
CA GLU A 28 -19.26 -4.55 9.39
C GLU A 28 -17.93 -4.44 10.15
N ASP A 29 -16.79 -4.57 9.48
CA ASP A 29 -15.48 -4.43 10.09
C ASP A 29 -15.09 -2.96 10.29
N GLU A 30 -16.04 -2.13 10.71
CA GLU A 30 -15.81 -0.70 10.92
C GLU A 30 -14.72 -0.45 11.96
N ASN A 31 -13.74 0.36 11.58
CA ASN A 31 -12.62 0.77 12.43
C ASN A 31 -11.70 -0.37 12.87
N THR A 32 -11.86 -1.58 12.33
CA THR A 32 -11.03 -2.73 12.70
C THR A 32 -10.24 -3.29 11.52
N ALA A 33 -10.66 -3.01 10.30
CA ALA A 33 -9.99 -3.53 9.11
C ALA A 33 -8.73 -2.74 8.80
N SER A 34 -7.64 -3.43 8.58
CA SER A 34 -6.38 -2.77 8.22
C SER A 34 -5.53 -3.63 7.29
N ILE A 35 -4.66 -2.95 6.54
CA ILE A 35 -3.65 -3.59 5.70
C ILE A 35 -2.29 -3.04 6.12
N ARG A 36 -1.38 -3.92 6.45
CA ARG A 36 -0.01 -3.54 6.76
C ARG A 36 0.87 -3.86 5.55
N ILE A 37 1.63 -2.88 5.12
CA ILE A 37 2.44 -2.96 3.90
C ILE A 37 3.90 -2.80 4.25
N GLY A 38 4.71 -3.80 3.91
CA GLY A 38 6.16 -3.70 4.05
C GLY A 38 6.76 -3.30 2.71
N ILE A 39 7.63 -2.29 2.72
CA ILE A 39 8.31 -1.82 1.51
C ILE A 39 9.79 -2.08 1.64
N ASN A 40 10.34 -2.79 0.68
CA ASN A 40 11.76 -3.10 0.68
C ASN A 40 12.32 -3.05 -0.74
N ASP A 41 13.64 -2.87 -0.82
CA ASP A 41 14.40 -2.93 -2.07
C ASP A 41 15.42 -4.06 -1.98
N LYS A 42 16.42 -4.03 -2.85
CA LYS A 42 17.46 -5.05 -2.86
C LYS A 42 18.29 -5.09 -1.57
N GLN A 43 18.29 -4.00 -0.83
CA GLN A 43 19.09 -3.85 0.39
C GLN A 43 18.29 -4.07 1.67
N GLY A 44 16.99 -4.32 1.56
CA GLY A 44 16.12 -4.54 2.69
C GLY A 44 15.02 -3.50 2.82
N ARG A 45 14.48 -3.35 4.02
CA ARG A 45 13.39 -2.40 4.28
C ARG A 45 13.83 -0.97 4.05
N ILE A 46 12.94 -0.17 3.48
CA ILE A 46 13.20 1.24 3.18
C ILE A 46 12.65 2.10 4.31
N ASP A 47 13.51 2.94 4.88
CA ASP A 47 13.09 3.92 5.88
C ASP A 47 12.47 5.13 5.18
N LEU A 48 11.14 5.13 5.09
CA LEU A 48 10.42 6.17 4.37
C LEU A 48 10.58 7.54 5.01
N LYS A 49 10.57 7.60 6.34
CA LYS A 49 10.74 8.87 7.05
C LYS A 49 12.12 9.47 6.82
N ALA A 50 13.15 8.64 6.89
CA ALA A 50 14.52 9.11 6.70
C ALA A 50 14.73 9.71 5.31
N HIS A 51 14.02 9.19 4.31
CA HIS A 51 14.11 9.67 2.93
C HIS A 51 13.06 10.71 2.56
N GLY A 52 12.23 11.11 3.52
CA GLY A 52 11.19 12.12 3.28
C GLY A 52 10.11 11.66 2.32
N LEU A 53 9.84 10.36 2.28
CA LEU A 53 8.83 9.79 1.40
C LEU A 53 7.48 9.73 2.12
N THR A 54 6.44 10.22 1.44
CA THR A 54 5.09 10.21 1.96
C THR A 54 4.25 9.22 1.16
N PRO A 55 3.70 8.18 1.81
CA PRO A 55 2.87 7.21 1.10
C PRO A 55 1.45 7.73 0.89
N ARG A 56 0.88 7.37 -0.24
CA ARG A 56 -0.51 7.67 -0.58
C ARG A 56 -1.14 6.47 -1.27
N LEU A 57 -2.41 6.22 -0.96
CA LEU A 57 -3.14 5.11 -1.54
C LEU A 57 -4.36 5.64 -2.29
N HIS A 58 -4.54 5.16 -3.52
CA HIS A 58 -5.76 5.40 -4.29
C HIS A 58 -6.58 4.12 -4.34
N LEU A 59 -7.87 4.22 -4.11
CA LEU A 59 -8.79 3.10 -4.13
C LEU A 59 -9.83 3.29 -5.24
N PHE A 60 -9.99 2.26 -6.04
CA PHE A 60 -10.98 2.22 -7.12
C PHE A 60 -11.98 1.13 -6.81
N MET A 61 -13.18 1.53 -6.42
CA MET A 61 -14.22 0.60 -5.98
C MET A 61 -14.96 -0.01 -7.16
N GLU A 62 -15.54 -1.17 -6.95
CA GLU A 62 -16.32 -1.86 -7.99
C GLU A 62 -17.53 -1.05 -8.44
N ASP A 63 -18.14 -0.29 -7.55
CA ASP A 63 -19.28 0.56 -7.86
C ASP A 63 -18.92 1.87 -8.58
N GLY A 64 -17.65 2.07 -8.89
CA GLY A 64 -17.16 3.27 -9.56
C GLY A 64 -16.70 4.38 -8.64
N SER A 65 -16.89 4.23 -7.33
CA SER A 65 -16.38 5.22 -6.37
C SER A 65 -14.86 5.21 -6.34
N ILE A 66 -14.26 6.39 -6.18
CA ILE A 66 -12.82 6.56 -6.15
C ILE A 66 -12.44 7.34 -4.90
N PHE A 67 -11.48 6.81 -4.14
CA PHE A 67 -10.91 7.49 -2.99
C PHE A 67 -9.44 7.77 -3.28
N LYS A 68 -9.09 9.04 -3.45
CA LYS A 68 -7.72 9.43 -3.79
C LYS A 68 -6.98 9.95 -2.57
N ASN A 69 -5.67 9.71 -2.57
CA ASN A 69 -4.76 10.24 -1.54
C ASN A 69 -5.13 9.83 -0.12
N GLU A 70 -5.59 8.59 0.02
CA GLU A 70 -5.87 8.05 1.34
C GLU A 70 -4.56 7.94 2.13
N PRO A 71 -4.55 8.45 3.37
CA PRO A 71 -3.33 8.47 4.17
C PRO A 71 -2.96 7.10 4.71
N LEU A 72 -1.67 6.86 4.81
CA LEU A 72 -1.13 5.68 5.46
C LEU A 72 -0.26 6.11 6.63
N ILE A 73 -0.25 5.29 7.67
CA ILE A 73 0.55 5.54 8.86
C ILE A 73 1.89 4.84 8.69
N ILE A 74 2.98 5.62 8.76
CA ILE A 74 4.33 5.06 8.75
C ILE A 74 4.64 4.56 10.15
N ASP A 75 5.12 3.30 10.26
CA ASP A 75 5.52 2.73 11.54
C ASP A 75 6.76 3.47 12.05
N ASP A 76 6.69 3.97 13.30
CA ASP A 76 7.77 4.73 13.92
C ASP A 76 8.86 3.85 14.51
N VAL A 77 8.57 2.59 14.77
CA VAL A 77 9.47 1.67 15.45
C VAL A 77 10.16 0.75 14.45
N VAL A 78 9.41 0.18 13.51
CA VAL A 78 9.95 -0.76 12.53
C VAL A 78 9.95 -0.09 11.17
N LYS A 79 11.16 0.18 10.65
CA LYS A 79 11.28 0.87 9.37
C LYS A 79 10.73 0.04 8.22
N GLY A 80 10.17 0.72 7.21
CA GLY A 80 9.69 0.08 5.99
C GLY A 80 8.28 -0.47 6.08
N PHE A 81 7.55 -0.19 7.16
CA PHE A 81 6.16 -0.63 7.28
C PHE A 81 5.19 0.54 7.29
N LEU A 82 4.08 0.33 6.60
CA LEU A 82 2.97 1.26 6.53
C LEU A 82 1.70 0.54 6.96
N THR A 83 0.77 1.27 7.55
CA THR A 83 -0.54 0.72 7.86
C THR A 83 -1.62 1.58 7.20
N TYR A 84 -2.49 0.95 6.44
CA TYR A 84 -3.72 1.55 5.96
C TYR A 84 -4.88 1.05 6.81
N LYS A 85 -5.44 1.95 7.61
CA LYS A 85 -6.67 1.66 8.35
C LYS A 85 -7.83 1.98 7.44
N ILE A 86 -8.60 0.96 7.06
CA ILE A 86 -9.71 1.14 6.14
C ILE A 86 -10.81 1.92 6.84
N PRO A 87 -11.09 3.17 6.41
CA PRO A 87 -12.08 3.97 7.10
C PRO A 87 -13.50 3.52 6.79
N LYS A 88 -14.42 3.95 7.64
CA LYS A 88 -15.83 3.64 7.49
C LYS A 88 -16.38 4.01 6.12
N LYS A 89 -15.97 5.15 5.59
CA LYS A 89 -16.41 5.61 4.27
C LYS A 89 -16.04 4.67 3.13
N VAL A 90 -14.96 3.91 3.30
CA VAL A 90 -14.48 2.95 2.29
C VAL A 90 -15.10 1.58 2.51
N ILE A 91 -15.13 1.10 3.74
CA ILE A 91 -15.58 -0.26 4.05
C ILE A 91 -17.06 -0.49 3.73
N LYS A 92 -17.85 0.57 3.58
CA LYS A 92 -19.26 0.50 3.20
C LYS A 92 -19.48 0.01 1.77
N HIS A 93 -18.46 0.16 0.91
CA HIS A 93 -18.57 -0.20 -0.49
C HIS A 93 -18.20 -1.65 -0.68
N ALA A 94 -19.21 -2.53 -0.66
CA ALA A 94 -18.99 -3.95 -0.94
C ALA A 94 -18.52 -4.14 -2.38
N GLY A 95 -17.69 -5.15 -2.57
CA GLY A 95 -17.19 -5.51 -3.87
C GLY A 95 -15.68 -5.49 -3.95
N TYR A 96 -15.20 -5.55 -5.17
CA TYR A 96 -13.79 -5.61 -5.49
C TYR A 96 -13.16 -4.23 -5.40
N VAL A 97 -12.01 -4.14 -4.75
CA VAL A 97 -11.28 -2.88 -4.58
C VAL A 97 -9.91 -3.00 -5.23
N ARG A 98 -9.62 -2.11 -6.17
CA ARG A 98 -8.28 -2.01 -6.76
C ARG A 98 -7.54 -0.87 -6.10
N CYS A 99 -6.32 -1.13 -5.69
CA CYS A 99 -5.50 -0.16 -4.98
C CYS A 99 -4.25 0.18 -5.75
N LYS A 100 -3.88 1.45 -5.72
CA LYS A 100 -2.60 1.92 -6.25
C LYS A 100 -1.85 2.63 -5.16
N LEU A 101 -0.64 2.16 -4.88
CA LEU A 101 0.22 2.74 -3.85
C LEU A 101 1.25 3.64 -4.52
N PHE A 102 1.35 4.87 -4.00
CA PHE A 102 2.30 5.87 -4.45
C PHE A 102 3.19 6.32 -3.30
N LEU A 103 4.41 6.69 -3.63
CA LEU A 103 5.31 7.40 -2.74
C LEU A 103 5.57 8.78 -3.32
N GLU A 104 5.42 9.81 -2.49
CA GLU A 104 5.65 11.19 -2.88
C GLU A 104 6.86 11.75 -2.17
N LYS A 105 7.68 12.48 -2.89
CA LYS A 105 8.78 13.26 -2.34
C LYS A 105 8.84 14.58 -3.06
N GLU A 106 8.61 15.68 -2.32
CA GLU A 106 8.50 17.01 -2.89
C GLU A 106 7.44 17.03 -3.98
N GLU A 107 7.81 17.34 -5.22
CA GLU A 107 6.89 17.35 -6.36
C GLU A 107 6.89 16.06 -7.15
N GLN A 108 7.70 15.08 -6.72
CA GLN A 108 7.79 13.80 -7.41
C GLN A 108 6.84 12.79 -6.79
N LYS A 109 6.16 12.07 -7.66
CA LYS A 109 5.24 11.01 -7.24
C LYS A 109 5.55 9.78 -8.06
N ILE A 110 5.80 8.67 -7.37
CA ILE A 110 6.08 7.42 -8.03
C ILE A 110 5.06 6.36 -7.64
N HIS A 111 4.55 5.66 -8.64
CA HIS A 111 3.68 4.52 -8.46
C HIS A 111 4.52 3.29 -8.14
N VAL A 112 4.32 2.71 -6.97
CA VAL A 112 5.17 1.61 -6.51
C VAL A 112 4.47 0.26 -6.47
N ALA A 113 3.15 0.21 -6.36
CA ALA A 113 2.47 -1.07 -6.32
C ALA A 113 0.99 -0.96 -6.69
N ASN A 114 0.47 -2.05 -7.25
CA ASN A 114 -0.96 -2.29 -7.42
C ASN A 114 -1.32 -3.55 -6.65
N PHE A 115 -2.45 -3.53 -5.99
CA PHE A 115 -3.01 -4.73 -5.39
C PHE A 115 -4.52 -4.59 -5.29
N SER A 116 -5.19 -5.68 -4.95
CA SER A 116 -6.64 -5.66 -4.81
C SER A 116 -7.10 -6.55 -3.68
N PHE A 117 -8.28 -6.26 -3.17
CA PHE A 117 -8.92 -7.06 -2.15
C PHE A 117 -10.44 -6.98 -2.32
N ASN A 118 -11.18 -7.71 -1.50
CA ASN A 118 -12.64 -7.71 -1.56
C ASN A 118 -13.25 -7.23 -0.25
N ILE A 119 -14.35 -6.50 -0.37
CA ILE A 119 -15.21 -6.15 0.75
C ILE A 119 -16.52 -6.91 0.54
N ILE A 120 -16.86 -7.75 1.51
CA ILE A 120 -18.05 -8.59 1.44
C ILE A 120 -19.18 -7.95 2.25
N ASP A 121 -20.34 -7.84 1.66
CA ASP A 121 -21.50 -7.33 2.33
C ASP A 121 -22.03 -8.38 3.31
N SER A 122 -22.22 -7.99 4.55
CA SER A 122 -22.71 -8.80 5.66
C SER A 122 -21.95 -10.11 5.88
N GLY A 123 -21.03 -10.09 6.77
CA GLY A 123 -20.35 -11.27 7.28
C GLY A 123 -19.87 -11.00 8.68
N ILE A 124 -19.75 -12.06 9.49
CA ILE A 124 -19.35 -11.93 10.87
C ILE A 124 -17.95 -12.48 11.11
N GLU A 125 -17.27 -12.84 10.07
CA GLU A 125 -15.92 -13.36 10.21
C GLU A 125 -14.89 -12.32 9.86
N SER A 126 -13.92 -12.23 10.69
CA SER A 126 -12.99 -11.16 10.71
C SER A 126 -11.57 -11.59 10.38
N ALA A 127 -11.16 -11.41 9.17
CA ALA A 127 -9.76 -11.09 9.00
C ALA A 127 -9.67 -9.57 9.08
N VAL A 128 -9.53 -9.05 10.27
CA VAL A 128 -9.54 -7.61 10.49
C VAL A 128 -8.21 -6.94 10.13
N ALA A 129 -7.20 -7.72 9.85
CA ALA A 129 -5.91 -7.21 9.44
C ALA A 129 -5.26 -8.13 8.42
N LYS A 130 -4.55 -7.54 7.48
CA LYS A 130 -3.79 -8.26 6.46
C LYS A 130 -2.42 -7.62 6.31
N GLU A 131 -1.40 -8.45 6.16
CA GLU A 131 -0.04 -7.97 5.90
C GLU A 131 0.40 -8.40 4.51
N ILE A 132 0.97 -7.47 3.76
CA ILE A 132 1.55 -7.75 2.44
C ILE A 132 2.95 -7.17 2.37
N ASP A 133 3.79 -7.78 1.54
CA ASP A 133 5.12 -7.26 1.25
C ASP A 133 5.21 -6.78 -0.18
N VAL A 134 5.69 -5.56 -0.34
CA VAL A 134 6.00 -4.98 -1.64
C VAL A 134 7.52 -4.97 -1.77
N LYS A 135 8.03 -5.73 -2.73
CA LYS A 135 9.46 -5.79 -2.98
C LYS A 135 9.77 -5.06 -4.29
N LEU A 136 10.48 -3.96 -4.15
CA LEU A 136 10.90 -3.15 -5.28
C LEU A 136 12.21 -3.72 -5.83
N VAL A 137 12.14 -4.36 -6.98
CA VAL A 137 13.30 -5.03 -7.58
C VAL A 137 14.08 -4.08 -8.49
N ASP A 138 13.46 -2.99 -8.88
CA ASP A 138 14.02 -2.00 -9.78
C ASP A 138 14.45 -0.75 -9.01
N ASP A 139 15.18 0.11 -9.69
CA ASP A 139 15.79 1.31 -9.15
C ASP A 139 14.84 2.51 -9.07
N ALA A 140 13.51 2.28 -9.12
CA ALA A 140 12.55 3.38 -9.12
C ALA A 140 12.71 4.28 -7.89
N ILE A 141 12.81 3.69 -6.71
CA ILE A 141 13.05 4.45 -5.48
C ILE A 141 14.48 4.93 -5.43
N THR A 142 15.44 4.10 -5.86
CA THR A 142 16.84 4.50 -5.92
C THR A 142 17.02 5.72 -6.81
N ARG A 143 16.30 5.81 -7.91
CA ARG A 143 16.34 7.00 -8.77
C ARG A 143 15.86 8.25 -8.04
N ILE A 144 14.77 8.16 -7.29
CA ILE A 144 14.28 9.27 -6.49
C ILE A 144 15.31 9.69 -5.46
N LEU A 145 15.94 8.72 -4.80
CA LEU A 145 16.95 8.99 -3.80
C LEU A 145 18.20 9.60 -4.41
N LYS A 146 18.62 9.13 -5.59
CA LYS A 146 19.77 9.68 -6.31
C LYS A 146 19.51 11.10 -6.79
N ASP A 147 18.35 11.36 -7.37
CA ASP A 147 18.00 12.68 -7.84
C ASP A 147 18.08 13.70 -6.70
N ASN A 148 17.65 13.30 -5.52
CA ASN A 148 17.77 14.15 -4.35
C ASN A 148 19.21 14.32 -3.87
N ALA A 149 20.02 13.27 -3.93
CA ALA A 149 21.42 13.38 -3.56
C ALA A 149 22.16 14.31 -4.53
N THR A 150 21.78 14.30 -5.80
CA THR A 150 22.36 15.19 -6.82
C THR A 150 21.94 16.62 -6.58
N ASP A 151 20.72 16.86 -6.15
CA ASP A 151 20.21 18.21 -5.88
C ASP A 151 20.88 18.85 -4.66
N LEU A 152 21.51 18.06 -3.80
CA LEU A 152 22.20 18.56 -2.61
C LEU A 152 23.66 18.96 -2.90
N LEU A 153 24.12 18.71 -4.07
CA LEU A 153 25.46 19.10 -4.49
C LEU A 153 25.42 20.40 -5.27
#